data_42564cf6c588067cbd43396aa0e98160
#
_entry.id   42564cf6c588067cbd43396aa0e98160
#
_cell.length_a   1.000
_cell.length_b   1.000
_cell.length_c   1.000
_cell.angle_alpha   90.00
_cell.angle_beta   90.00
_cell.angle_gamma   90.00
#
_symmetry.space_group_name_H-M   'P 1'
#
loop_
_entity.id
_entity.type
_entity.pdbx_description
1 polymer ?
#
loop_
_entity_poly.entity_id
_entity_poly.type
_entity_poly.pdbx_seq_one_letter_code
_entity_poly.pdbx_strand_id
1 'polypeptide(L)'
;MRTTLRLCRGACGLMNIKRESAAVVYLACNMNTADATLVATLAKNLCAQIVETHISWVLLVGDMAYKIKKPVRLPFVDYSSLEVRRHFCEEELRLNQRLASSLYLGVTHITGTLQAPVLDGTGTVLEYAVRMRRFAPGALFSEQLVAGVLRFDAVDRLATLLGDFHECAPRANAASGFATVGRRRAGAMAAWDGTRPLASDKEQALLQAWLETEADELASLWLRRRADGHVRECHGDLHLANVVSLDGEVAAFDCIEFDPALRWIDMLDDAAFVVMDFAACGRNDCAFRFLNGWLDRTGDHGSLPALRFAVVYRALVRAQVEHLRSANSATARRYLQTALTWTRLGEARLFITHGLPGSGKTFASQNLLEQQGAIRLRSDVARKRLFGLHMLDNSRSKGLDLYGADATGRTYKQLFVTARIALRAGYPVILDAAFLRRAERTQAHTLARELGVPFSIVDCEAPLPVLQARLLARRGDPSEADATVLERLRALAEPLTRDELAFVHPDRRP
;
A
#
# COMPACT_ATOMS: atom_id res chain seq x y z
N MET A 1 -40.19 -14.82 14.40
CA MET A 1 -40.16 -14.39 13.00
C MET A 1 -38.72 -14.59 12.52
N ARG A 2 -38.52 -15.59 11.68
CA ARG A 2 -37.23 -15.95 11.10
C ARG A 2 -37.02 -15.12 9.84
N THR A 3 -36.00 -14.26 9.80
CA THR A 3 -35.58 -13.58 8.57
C THR A 3 -34.21 -14.11 8.17
N THR A 4 -34.22 -14.76 7.06
CA THR A 4 -33.17 -15.51 6.39
C THR A 4 -32.04 -14.57 5.94
N LEU A 5 -30.87 -14.67 6.55
CA LEU A 5 -29.62 -14.17 5.97
C LEU A 5 -29.18 -15.10 4.82
N ARG A 6 -29.44 -14.70 3.59
CA ARG A 6 -28.77 -15.30 2.40
C ARG A 6 -27.33 -14.84 2.33
N LEU A 7 -26.45 -15.77 2.62
CA LEU A 7 -25.02 -15.69 2.38
C LEU A 7 -24.72 -15.37 0.91
N CYS A 8 -24.13 -14.22 0.65
CA CYS A 8 -23.38 -14.00 -0.58
C CYS A 8 -22.13 -14.88 -0.57
N ARG A 9 -22.21 -16.04 -1.17
CA ARG A 9 -21.04 -16.83 -1.59
C ARG A 9 -20.43 -16.14 -2.81
N GLY A 10 -19.57 -15.16 -2.59
CA GLY A 10 -18.67 -14.57 -3.58
C GLY A 10 -17.38 -15.35 -3.56
N ALA A 11 -17.22 -16.17 -4.56
CA ALA A 11 -16.16 -17.12 -4.75
C ALA A 11 -14.77 -16.49 -4.76
N CYS A 12 -13.90 -17.16 -4.08
CA CYS A 12 -12.47 -17.33 -4.31
C CYS A 12 -12.06 -16.97 -5.75
N GLY A 13 -11.15 -15.98 -5.91
CA GLY A 13 -10.65 -15.53 -7.22
C GLY A 13 -9.89 -16.59 -8.04
N LEU A 14 -9.93 -17.85 -7.63
CA LEU A 14 -9.29 -18.99 -8.28
C LEU A 14 -10.28 -20.11 -8.67
N MET A 15 -11.58 -19.96 -8.46
CA MET A 15 -12.57 -20.95 -8.88
C MET A 15 -13.74 -20.28 -9.59
N ASN A 16 -13.91 -20.59 -10.86
CA ASN A 16 -14.97 -20.31 -11.81
C ASN A 16 -14.71 -19.20 -12.83
N ILE A 17 -13.78 -19.44 -13.73
CA ILE A 17 -13.84 -18.84 -15.08
C ILE A 17 -14.48 -19.89 -16.00
N LYS A 18 -15.79 -19.87 -16.11
CA LYS A 18 -16.47 -20.43 -17.29
C LYS A 18 -17.21 -19.29 -18.00
N ARG A 19 -16.68 -19.03 -19.20
CA ARG A 19 -17.31 -18.50 -20.41
C ARG A 19 -17.66 -17.01 -20.51
N GLU A 20 -16.98 -16.45 -21.52
CA GLU A 20 -17.44 -15.63 -22.65
C GLU A 20 -17.57 -14.12 -22.42
N SER A 21 -16.49 -13.41 -22.83
CA SER A 21 -16.64 -12.11 -23.45
C SER A 21 -15.81 -12.09 -24.77
N ALA A 22 -16.18 -11.24 -25.71
CA ALA A 22 -15.57 -11.17 -27.07
C ALA A 22 -14.03 -11.06 -27.08
N ALA A 23 -13.41 -10.52 -26.02
CA ALA A 23 -11.97 -10.48 -25.84
C ALA A 23 -11.37 -11.87 -25.56
N VAL A 24 -12.10 -12.74 -24.83
CA VAL A 24 -11.72 -14.14 -24.60
C VAL A 24 -11.80 -14.93 -25.90
N VAL A 25 -12.77 -14.64 -26.76
CA VAL A 25 -12.92 -15.26 -28.09
C VAL A 25 -11.78 -14.84 -29.02
N TYR A 26 -11.30 -13.58 -28.96
CA TYR A 26 -10.16 -13.13 -29.76
C TYR A 26 -8.83 -13.73 -29.26
N LEU A 27 -8.69 -14.03 -27.98
CA LEU A 27 -7.53 -14.71 -27.39
C LEU A 27 -7.50 -16.22 -27.65
N ALA A 28 -8.65 -16.87 -27.71
CA ALA A 28 -8.76 -18.31 -28.00
C ALA A 28 -8.40 -18.68 -29.46
N CYS A 29 -8.49 -17.73 -30.38
CA CYS A 29 -8.21 -18.01 -31.80
C CYS A 29 -6.73 -18.04 -32.18
N ASN A 30 -5.77 -17.66 -31.29
CA ASN A 30 -4.35 -17.60 -31.62
C ASN A 30 -3.44 -18.46 -30.69
N MET A 31 -4.01 -19.33 -29.88
CA MET A 31 -3.17 -20.26 -29.10
C MET A 31 -2.67 -21.39 -29.93
N ASN A 32 -1.34 -21.59 -29.99
CA ASN A 32 -0.75 -22.75 -30.59
C ASN A 32 -1.20 -24.01 -29.81
N THR A 33 -1.89 -24.93 -30.47
CA THR A 33 -2.39 -26.18 -29.87
C THR A 33 -1.30 -27.02 -29.25
N ALA A 34 -0.05 -26.88 -29.73
CA ALA A 34 1.12 -27.59 -29.24
C ALA A 34 1.48 -27.17 -27.80
N ASP A 35 1.45 -25.87 -27.46
CA ASP A 35 1.81 -25.37 -26.11
C ASP A 35 0.75 -25.75 -25.06
N ALA A 36 -0.53 -25.68 -25.43
CA ALA A 36 -1.61 -26.16 -24.57
C ALA A 36 -1.51 -27.67 -24.32
N THR A 37 -1.11 -28.45 -25.36
CA THR A 37 -0.88 -29.89 -25.23
C THR A 37 0.29 -30.21 -24.33
N LEU A 38 1.40 -29.47 -24.45
CA LEU A 38 2.59 -29.59 -23.58
C LEU A 38 2.20 -29.43 -22.11
N VAL A 39 1.49 -28.31 -21.78
CA VAL A 39 1.09 -27.99 -20.41
C VAL A 39 0.09 -29.00 -19.86
N ALA A 40 -0.91 -29.42 -20.66
CA ALA A 40 -1.89 -30.41 -20.25
C ALA A 40 -1.24 -31.79 -19.99
N THR A 41 -0.29 -32.20 -20.84
CA THR A 41 0.45 -33.46 -20.67
C THR A 41 1.35 -33.40 -19.43
N LEU A 42 2.09 -32.29 -19.24
CA LEU A 42 2.93 -32.10 -18.08
C LEU A 42 2.10 -32.11 -16.79
N ALA A 43 0.97 -31.43 -16.76
CA ALA A 43 0.07 -31.42 -15.62
C ALA A 43 -0.45 -32.82 -15.28
N LYS A 44 -0.81 -33.62 -16.30
CA LYS A 44 -1.23 -35.02 -16.12
C LYS A 44 -0.11 -35.87 -15.52
N ASN A 45 1.11 -35.75 -16.07
CA ASN A 45 2.26 -36.51 -15.59
C ASN A 45 2.65 -36.18 -14.13
N LEU A 46 2.47 -34.92 -13.73
CA LEU A 46 2.78 -34.43 -12.39
C LEU A 46 1.59 -34.49 -11.41
N CYS A 47 0.42 -35.00 -11.86
CA CYS A 47 -0.83 -34.95 -11.08
C CYS A 47 -1.14 -33.50 -10.60
N ALA A 48 -0.85 -32.50 -11.43
CA ALA A 48 -0.97 -31.08 -11.09
C ALA A 48 -2.40 -30.56 -11.28
N GLN A 49 -2.80 -29.64 -10.41
CA GLN A 49 -3.93 -28.74 -10.67
C GLN A 49 -3.46 -27.58 -11.54
N ILE A 50 -4.20 -27.29 -12.62
CA ILE A 50 -3.91 -26.13 -13.48
C ILE A 50 -4.75 -24.93 -13.03
N VAL A 51 -4.08 -23.78 -12.82
CA VAL A 51 -4.70 -22.47 -12.70
C VAL A 51 -4.29 -21.66 -13.92
N GLU A 52 -5.28 -21.16 -14.65
CA GLU A 52 -5.04 -20.46 -15.92
C GLU A 52 -5.33 -18.96 -15.77
N THR A 53 -4.39 -18.14 -16.25
CA THR A 53 -4.53 -16.67 -16.36
C THR A 53 -4.52 -16.25 -17.84
N HIS A 54 -4.67 -14.96 -18.13
CA HIS A 54 -4.60 -14.47 -19.51
C HIS A 54 -3.24 -14.71 -20.18
N ILE A 55 -2.14 -14.65 -19.42
CA ILE A 55 -0.77 -14.69 -19.94
C ILE A 55 0.07 -15.84 -19.40
N SER A 56 -0.49 -16.70 -18.53
CA SER A 56 0.26 -17.78 -17.89
C SER A 56 -0.62 -18.97 -17.54
N TRP A 57 0.01 -20.14 -17.40
CA TRP A 57 -0.51 -21.30 -16.69
C TRP A 57 0.30 -21.51 -15.41
N VAL A 58 -0.38 -21.83 -14.31
CA VAL A 58 0.27 -22.19 -13.04
C VAL A 58 -0.09 -23.63 -12.71
N LEU A 59 0.93 -24.49 -12.67
CA LEU A 59 0.78 -25.89 -12.27
C LEU A 59 1.05 -26.03 -10.79
N LEU A 60 0.07 -26.47 -10.00
CA LEU A 60 0.19 -26.72 -8.57
C LEU A 60 0.48 -28.20 -8.33
N VAL A 61 1.68 -28.51 -7.83
CA VAL A 61 2.19 -29.87 -7.63
C VAL A 61 2.72 -30.03 -6.22
N GLY A 62 2.00 -30.72 -5.33
CA GLY A 62 2.41 -30.82 -3.93
C GLY A 62 2.60 -29.44 -3.30
N ASP A 63 3.80 -29.18 -2.77
CA ASP A 63 4.19 -27.91 -2.16
C ASP A 63 4.80 -26.90 -3.15
N MET A 64 4.76 -27.21 -4.45
CA MET A 64 5.36 -26.40 -5.50
C MET A 64 4.30 -25.83 -6.44
N ALA A 65 4.64 -24.68 -7.03
CA ALA A 65 3.91 -24.05 -8.13
C ALA A 65 4.89 -23.74 -9.27
N TYR A 66 4.48 -24.04 -10.51
CA TYR A 66 5.26 -23.77 -11.70
C TYR A 66 4.46 -22.84 -12.62
N LYS A 67 4.91 -21.59 -12.76
CA LYS A 67 4.26 -20.58 -13.60
C LYS A 67 4.91 -20.57 -14.98
N ILE A 68 4.16 -20.96 -16.00
CA ILE A 68 4.57 -21.07 -17.40
C ILE A 68 3.91 -19.93 -18.17
N LYS A 69 4.69 -19.14 -18.89
CA LYS A 69 4.18 -18.02 -19.69
C LYS A 69 3.53 -18.55 -20.98
N LYS A 70 2.36 -18.00 -21.34
CA LYS A 70 1.67 -18.34 -22.59
C LYS A 70 2.37 -17.67 -23.78
N PRO A 71 2.50 -18.33 -24.95
CA PRO A 71 3.06 -17.73 -26.15
C PRO A 71 2.03 -16.78 -26.82
N VAL A 72 1.70 -15.70 -26.14
CA VAL A 72 0.71 -14.71 -26.60
C VAL A 72 1.38 -13.42 -27.03
N ARG A 73 0.74 -12.73 -27.98
CA ARG A 73 1.12 -11.38 -28.38
C ARG A 73 -0.06 -10.45 -28.13
N LEU A 74 0.08 -9.58 -27.14
CA LEU A 74 -0.92 -8.60 -26.73
C LEU A 74 -0.35 -7.18 -26.88
N PRO A 75 -1.16 -6.12 -26.90
CA PRO A 75 -0.68 -4.75 -27.07
C PRO A 75 0.39 -4.32 -26.05
N PHE A 76 0.41 -4.96 -24.87
CA PHE A 76 1.28 -4.63 -23.73
C PHE A 76 2.34 -5.72 -23.44
N VAL A 77 2.29 -6.88 -24.12
CA VAL A 77 3.25 -7.97 -23.88
C VAL A 77 3.40 -8.85 -25.14
N ASP A 78 4.62 -9.21 -25.45
CA ASP A 78 4.95 -10.17 -26.51
C ASP A 78 5.75 -11.33 -25.91
N TYR A 79 5.12 -12.49 -25.74
CA TYR A 79 5.72 -13.75 -25.26
C TYR A 79 5.84 -14.80 -26.38
N SER A 80 5.85 -14.36 -27.65
CA SER A 80 5.78 -15.28 -28.79
C SER A 80 7.00 -16.20 -28.91
N SER A 81 8.23 -15.74 -28.62
CA SER A 81 9.42 -16.59 -28.72
C SER A 81 9.80 -17.22 -27.38
N LEU A 82 10.46 -18.36 -27.43
CA LEU A 82 10.94 -19.11 -26.27
C LEU A 82 11.99 -18.30 -25.49
N GLU A 83 12.90 -17.62 -26.18
CA GLU A 83 13.93 -16.77 -25.57
C GLU A 83 13.32 -15.62 -24.80
N VAL A 84 12.29 -14.99 -25.35
CA VAL A 84 11.56 -13.92 -24.68
C VAL A 84 10.85 -14.46 -23.42
N ARG A 85 10.22 -15.62 -23.49
CA ARG A 85 9.59 -16.24 -22.31
C ARG A 85 10.61 -16.60 -21.23
N ARG A 86 11.79 -17.11 -21.64
CA ARG A 86 12.93 -17.33 -20.74
C ARG A 86 13.32 -16.03 -20.02
N HIS A 87 13.59 -14.98 -20.80
CA HIS A 87 13.95 -13.67 -20.28
C HIS A 87 12.95 -13.16 -19.24
N PHE A 88 11.65 -13.25 -19.53
CA PHE A 88 10.62 -12.79 -18.58
C PHE A 88 10.40 -13.74 -17.40
N CYS A 89 10.75 -15.02 -17.49
CA CYS A 89 10.82 -15.88 -16.29
C CYS A 89 11.99 -15.48 -15.37
N GLU A 90 13.16 -15.17 -15.94
CA GLU A 90 14.34 -14.70 -15.21
C GLU A 90 14.07 -13.30 -14.58
N GLU A 91 13.41 -12.40 -15.32
CA GLU A 91 13.04 -11.07 -14.84
C GLU A 91 11.96 -11.14 -13.74
N GLU A 92 10.95 -12.00 -13.89
CA GLU A 92 9.95 -12.24 -12.86
C GLU A 92 10.61 -12.75 -11.57
N LEU A 93 11.55 -13.69 -11.66
CA LEU A 93 12.31 -14.17 -10.53
C LEU A 93 13.10 -13.04 -9.86
N ARG A 94 13.87 -12.28 -10.64
CA ARG A 94 14.68 -11.15 -10.15
C ARG A 94 13.85 -10.12 -9.38
N LEU A 95 12.72 -9.73 -9.95
CA LEU A 95 11.85 -8.72 -9.36
C LEU A 95 11.20 -9.20 -8.07
N ASN A 96 10.67 -10.40 -8.08
CA ASN A 96 9.88 -10.91 -6.97
C ASN A 96 10.73 -11.41 -5.79
N GLN A 97 11.99 -11.80 -6.03
CA GLN A 97 12.90 -12.15 -4.93
C GLN A 97 13.17 -10.96 -3.99
N ARG A 98 12.93 -9.72 -4.41
CA ARG A 98 13.08 -8.52 -3.56
C ARG A 98 12.03 -8.44 -2.45
N LEU A 99 10.83 -8.99 -2.65
CA LEU A 99 9.68 -8.90 -1.73
C LEU A 99 9.15 -10.27 -1.28
N ALA A 100 9.55 -11.35 -1.97
CA ALA A 100 9.04 -12.70 -1.75
C ALA A 100 10.12 -13.78 -1.99
N SER A 101 11.34 -13.58 -1.43
CA SER A 101 12.48 -14.49 -1.64
C SER A 101 12.19 -15.91 -1.19
N SER A 102 11.40 -16.12 -0.13
CA SER A 102 10.97 -17.42 0.35
C SER A 102 9.97 -18.13 -0.57
N LEU A 103 9.30 -17.36 -1.45
CA LEU A 103 8.30 -17.87 -2.37
C LEU A 103 8.90 -18.21 -3.74
N TYR A 104 9.79 -17.36 -4.30
CA TYR A 104 10.39 -17.53 -5.63
C TYR A 104 11.72 -18.27 -5.56
N LEU A 105 11.72 -19.54 -6.01
CA LEU A 105 12.84 -20.45 -5.82
C LEU A 105 13.83 -20.50 -6.98
N GLY A 106 13.38 -20.20 -8.22
CA GLY A 106 14.23 -20.22 -9.40
C GLY A 106 13.44 -20.33 -10.70
N VAL A 107 14.17 -20.39 -11.79
CA VAL A 107 13.62 -20.73 -13.13
C VAL A 107 14.01 -22.16 -13.44
N THR A 108 13.06 -22.95 -13.90
CA THR A 108 13.22 -24.33 -14.37
C THR A 108 12.91 -24.43 -15.87
N HIS A 109 13.37 -25.49 -16.52
CA HIS A 109 13.09 -25.75 -17.92
C HIS A 109 12.32 -27.06 -18.11
N ILE A 110 11.60 -27.15 -19.21
CA ILE A 110 10.83 -28.32 -19.61
C ILE A 110 11.47 -28.86 -20.90
N THR A 111 11.82 -30.15 -20.90
CA THR A 111 12.45 -30.86 -22.01
C THR A 111 11.61 -32.04 -22.44
N GLY A 112 12.14 -32.90 -23.33
CA GLY A 112 11.46 -34.09 -23.83
C GLY A 112 10.65 -33.83 -25.10
N THR A 113 9.45 -34.38 -25.16
CA THR A 113 8.51 -34.16 -26.26
C THR A 113 7.17 -33.66 -25.78
N LEU A 114 6.29 -33.21 -26.69
CA LEU A 114 4.94 -32.77 -26.32
C LEU A 114 4.12 -33.87 -25.64
N GLN A 115 4.43 -35.14 -25.95
CA GLN A 115 3.75 -36.33 -25.40
C GLN A 115 4.41 -36.85 -24.11
N ALA A 116 5.69 -36.51 -23.90
CA ALA A 116 6.47 -36.90 -22.72
C ALA A 116 7.36 -35.75 -22.22
N PRO A 117 6.75 -34.65 -21.74
CA PRO A 117 7.49 -33.53 -21.19
C PRO A 117 8.05 -33.88 -19.80
N VAL A 118 9.26 -33.36 -19.50
CA VAL A 118 10.00 -33.62 -18.26
C VAL A 118 10.50 -32.28 -17.69
N LEU A 119 10.27 -32.03 -16.41
CA LEU A 119 10.88 -30.91 -15.68
C LEU A 119 12.34 -31.20 -15.40
N ASP A 120 13.20 -30.19 -15.61
CA ASP A 120 14.66 -30.24 -15.38
C ASP A 120 15.34 -31.46 -16.06
N GLY A 121 14.77 -31.97 -17.16
CA GLY A 121 15.32 -33.08 -17.91
C GLY A 121 16.49 -32.66 -18.81
N THR A 122 17.11 -33.61 -19.45
CA THR A 122 18.19 -33.40 -20.43
C THR A 122 17.61 -33.30 -21.85
N GLY A 123 18.26 -32.56 -22.74
CA GLY A 123 17.87 -32.43 -24.16
C GLY A 123 17.40 -31.03 -24.53
N THR A 124 16.72 -30.96 -25.66
CA THR A 124 16.21 -29.67 -26.19
C THR A 124 15.13 -29.11 -25.28
N VAL A 125 15.28 -27.83 -24.91
CA VAL A 125 14.31 -27.11 -24.07
C VAL A 125 13.07 -26.78 -24.91
N LEU A 126 11.92 -27.16 -24.41
CA LEU A 126 10.60 -26.88 -24.98
C LEU A 126 9.98 -25.63 -24.38
N GLU A 127 10.18 -25.41 -23.06
CA GLU A 127 9.57 -24.27 -22.35
C GLU A 127 10.33 -23.98 -21.04
N TYR A 128 10.06 -22.79 -20.46
CA TYR A 128 10.54 -22.35 -19.15
C TYR A 128 9.40 -22.09 -18.18
N ALA A 129 9.65 -22.30 -16.90
CA ALA A 129 8.70 -22.01 -15.82
C ALA A 129 9.39 -21.33 -14.64
N VAL A 130 8.71 -20.39 -14.01
CA VAL A 130 9.11 -19.89 -12.70
C VAL A 130 8.68 -20.89 -11.64
N ARG A 131 9.65 -21.42 -10.88
CA ARG A 131 9.44 -22.36 -9.79
C ARG A 131 9.23 -21.60 -8.49
N MET A 132 8.09 -21.83 -7.84
CA MET A 132 7.70 -21.16 -6.62
C MET A 132 7.27 -22.16 -5.55
N ARG A 133 7.32 -21.77 -4.29
CA ARG A 133 6.66 -22.46 -3.19
C ARG A 133 5.14 -22.23 -3.30
N ARG A 134 4.35 -23.27 -3.17
CA ARG A 134 2.89 -23.17 -3.07
C ARG A 134 2.51 -22.69 -1.68
N PHE A 135 1.58 -21.77 -1.57
CA PHE A 135 0.98 -21.35 -0.30
C PHE A 135 -0.43 -21.93 -0.14
N ALA A 136 -0.87 -22.08 1.12
CA ALA A 136 -2.17 -22.64 1.43
C ALA A 136 -3.32 -21.69 1.01
N PRO A 137 -4.51 -22.21 0.67
CA PRO A 137 -5.72 -21.43 0.54
C PRO A 137 -5.99 -20.62 1.83
N GLY A 138 -6.46 -19.38 1.69
CA GLY A 138 -6.65 -18.47 2.81
C GLY A 138 -5.40 -17.69 3.22
N ALA A 139 -4.26 -17.89 2.54
CA ALA A 139 -3.03 -17.14 2.84
C ALA A 139 -3.00 -15.72 2.24
N LEU A 140 -3.77 -15.45 1.18
CA LEU A 140 -3.83 -14.14 0.54
C LEU A 140 -4.54 -13.11 1.42
N PHE A 141 -4.03 -11.88 1.44
CA PHE A 141 -4.69 -10.79 2.18
C PHE A 141 -6.13 -10.55 1.71
N SER A 142 -6.38 -10.66 0.41
CA SER A 142 -7.74 -10.57 -0.14
C SER A 142 -8.68 -11.65 0.40
N GLU A 143 -8.20 -12.89 0.57
CA GLU A 143 -8.97 -14.00 1.14
C GLU A 143 -9.18 -13.81 2.64
N GLN A 144 -8.15 -13.43 3.38
CA GLN A 144 -8.23 -13.15 4.82
C GLN A 144 -9.18 -11.99 5.13
N LEU A 145 -9.18 -10.97 4.26
CA LEU A 145 -10.08 -9.82 4.38
C LEU A 145 -11.54 -10.25 4.22
N VAL A 146 -11.85 -11.04 3.19
CA VAL A 146 -13.21 -11.57 2.94
C VAL A 146 -13.66 -12.49 4.08
N ALA A 147 -12.73 -13.29 4.63
CA ALA A 147 -12.99 -14.17 5.76
C ALA A 147 -13.08 -13.43 7.11
N GLY A 148 -12.73 -12.14 7.17
CA GLY A 148 -12.72 -11.33 8.40
C GLY A 148 -11.63 -11.72 9.39
N VAL A 149 -10.56 -12.39 8.93
CA VAL A 149 -9.45 -12.89 9.78
C VAL A 149 -8.14 -12.12 9.59
N LEU A 150 -8.10 -11.12 8.68
CA LEU A 150 -6.91 -10.30 8.49
C LEU A 150 -6.60 -9.50 9.75
N ARG A 151 -5.41 -9.70 10.30
CA ARG A 151 -4.95 -9.07 11.54
C ARG A 151 -4.25 -7.74 11.26
N PHE A 152 -4.40 -6.80 12.18
CA PHE A 152 -3.73 -5.49 12.08
C PHE A 152 -2.21 -5.58 12.09
N ASP A 153 -1.62 -6.54 12.83
CA ASP A 153 -0.17 -6.73 12.84
C ASP A 153 0.38 -7.20 11.48
N ALA A 154 -0.41 -7.92 10.68
CA ALA A 154 -0.05 -8.24 9.30
C ALA A 154 -0.06 -6.99 8.40
N VAL A 155 -1.01 -6.06 8.62
CA VAL A 155 -1.05 -4.76 7.92
C VAL A 155 0.19 -3.92 8.29
N ASP A 156 0.59 -3.91 9.56
CA ASP A 156 1.79 -3.19 10.01
C ASP A 156 3.07 -3.79 9.39
N ARG A 157 3.16 -5.14 9.32
CA ARG A 157 4.28 -5.82 8.63
C ARG A 157 4.33 -5.48 7.15
N LEU A 158 3.18 -5.42 6.46
CA LEU A 158 3.13 -5.00 5.06
C LEU A 158 3.64 -3.56 4.89
N ALA A 159 3.23 -2.64 5.76
CA ALA A 159 3.69 -1.26 5.71
C ALA A 159 5.21 -1.15 5.91
N THR A 160 5.77 -1.94 6.83
CA THR A 160 7.21 -2.02 7.07
C THR A 160 7.94 -2.61 5.86
N LEU A 161 7.49 -3.76 5.36
CA LEU A 161 8.08 -4.44 4.20
C LEU A 161 8.17 -3.50 2.98
N LEU A 162 7.06 -2.82 2.68
CA LEU A 162 7.02 -1.91 1.53
C LEU A 162 7.80 -0.62 1.75
N GLY A 163 7.80 -0.09 2.97
CA GLY A 163 8.63 1.07 3.32
C GLY A 163 10.11 0.77 3.09
N ASP A 164 10.60 -0.35 3.61
CA ASP A 164 11.99 -0.80 3.45
C ASP A 164 12.33 -1.08 1.98
N PHE A 165 11.43 -1.76 1.28
CA PHE A 165 11.59 -2.03 -0.15
C PHE A 165 11.70 -0.73 -0.95
N HIS A 166 10.81 0.24 -0.74
CA HIS A 166 10.82 1.50 -1.46
C HIS A 166 12.06 2.35 -1.14
N GLU A 167 12.57 2.32 0.09
CA GLU A 167 13.82 3.02 0.43
C GLU A 167 15.04 2.44 -0.27
N CYS A 168 15.08 1.11 -0.45
CA CYS A 168 16.19 0.40 -1.07
C CYS A 168 16.06 0.24 -2.60
N ALA A 169 14.85 0.38 -3.16
CA ALA A 169 14.60 0.16 -4.58
C ALA A 169 15.42 1.11 -5.48
N PRO A 170 15.94 0.63 -6.63
CA PRO A 170 16.69 1.43 -7.58
C PRO A 170 15.93 2.69 -7.98
N ARG A 171 16.64 3.83 -8.05
CA ARG A 171 16.07 5.11 -8.51
C ARG A 171 16.12 5.19 -10.02
N ALA A 172 15.06 5.71 -10.63
CA ALA A 172 15.05 5.98 -12.05
C ALA A 172 16.11 7.04 -12.41
N ASN A 173 16.78 6.86 -13.53
CA ASN A 173 17.63 7.90 -14.08
C ASN A 173 16.77 9.15 -14.40
N ALA A 174 17.26 10.33 -14.05
CA ALA A 174 16.58 11.60 -14.31
C ALA A 174 16.28 11.84 -15.79
N ALA A 175 17.10 11.30 -16.70
CA ALA A 175 16.88 11.35 -18.14
C ALA A 175 15.91 10.28 -18.68
N SER A 176 15.48 9.32 -17.83
CA SER A 176 14.54 8.27 -18.25
C SER A 176 13.19 8.87 -18.62
N GLY A 177 12.46 8.20 -19.51
CA GLY A 177 11.08 8.56 -19.85
C GLY A 177 10.04 8.10 -18.82
N PHE A 178 10.45 7.50 -17.67
CA PHE A 178 9.52 6.91 -16.69
C PHE A 178 8.83 7.97 -15.84
N ALA A 179 7.57 7.72 -15.50
CA ALA A 179 6.72 8.52 -14.61
C ALA A 179 6.75 10.05 -14.91
N THR A 180 6.91 10.43 -16.18
CA THR A 180 6.77 11.84 -16.59
C THR A 180 5.34 12.31 -16.38
N VAL A 181 5.12 13.63 -16.23
CA VAL A 181 3.79 14.23 -16.09
C VAL A 181 2.86 13.75 -17.21
N GLY A 182 3.33 13.77 -18.46
CA GLY A 182 2.54 13.32 -19.60
C GLY A 182 2.17 11.83 -19.53
N ARG A 183 3.09 10.95 -19.09
CA ARG A 183 2.80 9.52 -18.93
C ARG A 183 1.82 9.25 -17.79
N ARG A 184 1.95 9.95 -16.66
CA ARG A 184 1.02 9.80 -15.54
C ARG A 184 -0.40 10.20 -15.94
N ARG A 185 -0.52 11.37 -16.60
CA ARG A 185 -1.80 11.85 -17.15
C ARG A 185 -2.38 10.85 -18.17
N ALA A 186 -1.60 10.46 -19.15
CA ALA A 186 -2.04 9.53 -20.19
C ALA A 186 -2.46 8.17 -19.62
N GLY A 187 -1.73 7.63 -18.63
CA GLY A 187 -2.09 6.38 -17.97
C GLY A 187 -3.42 6.46 -17.21
N ALA A 188 -3.65 7.54 -16.48
CA ALA A 188 -4.92 7.76 -15.77
C ALA A 188 -6.10 7.93 -16.74
N MET A 189 -5.90 8.69 -17.82
CA MET A 189 -6.93 8.87 -18.86
C MET A 189 -7.23 7.56 -19.61
N ALA A 190 -6.21 6.76 -19.94
CA ALA A 190 -6.42 5.45 -20.59
C ALA A 190 -7.20 4.48 -19.67
N ALA A 191 -6.89 4.44 -18.36
CA ALA A 191 -7.65 3.65 -17.41
C ALA A 191 -9.10 4.15 -17.27
N TRP A 192 -9.29 5.47 -17.31
CA TRP A 192 -10.61 6.08 -17.32
C TRP A 192 -11.39 5.71 -18.59
N ASP A 193 -10.80 5.82 -19.77
CA ASP A 193 -11.47 5.46 -21.03
C ASP A 193 -11.93 4.00 -21.03
N GLY A 194 -11.13 3.10 -20.48
CA GLY A 194 -11.49 1.69 -20.33
C GLY A 194 -12.61 1.42 -19.30
N THR A 195 -12.93 2.38 -18.42
CA THR A 195 -13.99 2.25 -17.40
C THR A 195 -15.25 3.06 -17.70
N ARG A 196 -15.23 3.92 -18.73
CA ARG A 196 -16.40 4.74 -19.11
C ARG A 196 -17.70 3.96 -19.25
N PRO A 197 -17.73 2.76 -19.85
CA PRO A 197 -18.98 2.00 -19.99
C PRO A 197 -19.65 1.62 -18.67
N LEU A 198 -18.91 1.65 -17.55
CA LEU A 198 -19.43 1.36 -16.21
C LEU A 198 -20.09 2.58 -15.55
N ALA A 199 -19.83 3.79 -16.05
CA ALA A 199 -20.20 5.05 -15.42
C ALA A 199 -21.43 5.67 -16.09
N SER A 200 -22.33 6.27 -15.30
CA SER A 200 -23.39 7.14 -15.81
C SER A 200 -22.82 8.45 -16.37
N ASP A 201 -23.56 9.15 -17.21
CA ASP A 201 -23.13 10.41 -17.85
C ASP A 201 -22.65 11.45 -16.81
N LYS A 202 -23.32 11.54 -15.65
CA LYS A 202 -22.94 12.42 -14.56
C LYS A 202 -21.59 12.00 -13.93
N GLU A 203 -21.39 10.72 -13.70
CA GLU A 203 -20.12 10.18 -13.17
C GLU A 203 -18.99 10.38 -14.20
N GLN A 204 -19.29 10.24 -15.49
CA GLN A 204 -18.32 10.48 -16.57
C GLN A 204 -17.83 11.93 -16.58
N ALA A 205 -18.75 12.90 -16.57
CA ALA A 205 -18.40 14.32 -16.56
C ALA A 205 -17.58 14.67 -15.31
N LEU A 206 -17.95 14.14 -14.13
CA LEU A 206 -17.25 14.40 -12.88
C LEU A 206 -15.82 13.85 -12.91
N LEU A 207 -15.63 12.57 -13.24
CA LEU A 207 -14.30 11.94 -13.23
C LEU A 207 -13.37 12.53 -14.27
N GLN A 208 -13.86 12.81 -15.46
CA GLN A 208 -13.04 13.42 -16.50
C GLN A 208 -12.53 14.79 -16.08
N ALA A 209 -13.45 15.70 -15.66
CA ALA A 209 -13.07 17.03 -15.23
C ALA A 209 -12.12 17.00 -14.03
N TRP A 210 -12.37 16.11 -13.07
CA TRP A 210 -11.51 15.95 -11.89
C TRP A 210 -10.10 15.46 -12.26
N LEU A 211 -9.97 14.42 -13.09
CA LEU A 211 -8.68 13.87 -13.52
C LEU A 211 -7.85 14.94 -14.26
N GLU A 212 -8.47 15.71 -15.14
CA GLU A 212 -7.79 16.78 -15.88
C GLU A 212 -7.28 17.87 -14.94
N THR A 213 -8.15 18.37 -14.05
CA THR A 213 -7.83 19.44 -13.09
C THR A 213 -6.71 19.01 -12.12
N GLU A 214 -6.86 17.86 -11.48
CA GLU A 214 -5.86 17.35 -10.52
C GLU A 214 -4.52 17.07 -11.19
N ALA A 215 -4.50 16.56 -12.43
CA ALA A 215 -3.26 16.33 -13.17
C ALA A 215 -2.50 17.62 -13.45
N ASP A 216 -3.21 18.72 -13.76
CA ASP A 216 -2.61 20.03 -13.98
C ASP A 216 -2.07 20.62 -12.65
N GLU A 217 -2.84 20.54 -11.57
CA GLU A 217 -2.42 21.02 -10.24
C GLU A 217 -1.22 20.24 -9.68
N LEU A 218 -1.15 18.95 -9.93
CA LEU A 218 -0.08 18.08 -9.43
C LEU A 218 1.19 18.07 -10.31
N ALA A 219 1.17 18.65 -11.51
CA ALA A 219 2.27 18.57 -12.47
C ALA A 219 3.62 19.02 -11.86
N SER A 220 3.63 20.15 -11.15
CA SER A 220 4.86 20.66 -10.51
C SER A 220 5.34 19.80 -9.33
N LEU A 221 4.42 19.18 -8.59
CA LEU A 221 4.77 18.21 -7.55
C LEU A 221 5.42 16.96 -8.16
N TRP A 222 4.85 16.40 -9.21
CA TRP A 222 5.40 15.22 -9.89
C TRP A 222 6.79 15.49 -10.49
N LEU A 223 7.02 16.68 -11.06
CA LEU A 223 8.36 17.07 -11.54
C LEU A 223 9.39 17.08 -10.40
N ARG A 224 9.07 17.70 -9.25
CA ARG A 224 9.96 17.71 -8.07
C ARG A 224 10.20 16.29 -7.56
N ARG A 225 9.15 15.50 -7.34
CA ARG A 225 9.28 14.12 -6.84
C ARG A 225 10.16 13.26 -7.73
N ARG A 226 10.04 13.41 -9.05
CA ARG A 226 10.89 12.72 -10.01
C ARG A 226 12.34 13.17 -9.88
N ALA A 227 12.60 14.46 -9.76
CA ALA A 227 13.96 15.03 -9.56
C ALA A 227 14.58 14.57 -8.22
N ASP A 228 13.76 14.46 -7.17
CA ASP A 228 14.19 14.04 -5.84
C ASP A 228 14.36 12.50 -5.71
N GLY A 229 14.12 11.74 -6.80
CA GLY A 229 14.34 10.30 -6.86
C GLY A 229 13.26 9.45 -6.21
N HIS A 230 12.01 9.93 -6.16
CA HIS A 230 10.85 9.14 -5.72
C HIS A 230 10.33 8.17 -6.78
N VAL A 231 10.74 8.30 -8.05
CA VAL A 231 10.49 7.31 -9.09
C VAL A 231 11.48 6.16 -8.94
N ARG A 232 10.96 4.96 -8.66
CA ARG A 232 11.75 3.78 -8.33
C ARG A 232 11.27 2.54 -9.07
N GLU A 233 12.10 1.48 -9.09
CA GLU A 233 11.67 0.17 -9.59
C GLU A 233 10.79 -0.52 -8.55
N CYS A 234 9.50 -0.18 -8.57
CA CYS A 234 8.47 -0.64 -7.65
C CYS A 234 7.91 -2.04 -8.01
N HIS A 235 6.80 -2.42 -7.40
CA HIS A 235 6.06 -3.64 -7.72
C HIS A 235 5.17 -3.46 -8.97
N GLY A 236 4.42 -2.36 -9.02
CA GLY A 236 3.58 -1.96 -10.16
C GLY A 236 2.13 -2.45 -10.11
N ASP A 237 1.83 -3.59 -9.48
CA ASP A 237 0.47 -4.17 -9.34
C ASP A 237 0.21 -4.67 -7.91
N LEU A 238 0.36 -3.81 -6.91
CA LEU A 238 0.37 -4.17 -5.50
C LEU A 238 -1.02 -4.19 -4.86
N HIS A 239 -1.95 -4.97 -5.40
CA HIS A 239 -3.26 -5.19 -4.78
C HIS A 239 -3.23 -6.36 -3.77
N LEU A 240 -4.25 -6.46 -2.90
CA LEU A 240 -4.28 -7.41 -1.78
C LEU A 240 -4.28 -8.90 -2.20
N ALA A 241 -4.63 -9.21 -3.44
CA ALA A 241 -4.50 -10.58 -3.96
C ALA A 241 -3.05 -10.92 -4.39
N ASN A 242 -2.13 -9.94 -4.40
CA ASN A 242 -0.70 -10.12 -4.61
C ASN A 242 0.09 -9.97 -3.30
N VAL A 243 -0.58 -10.02 -2.16
CA VAL A 243 0.03 -10.03 -0.83
C VAL A 243 -0.36 -11.31 -0.10
N VAL A 244 0.61 -12.00 0.49
CA VAL A 244 0.43 -13.30 1.14
C VAL A 244 1.05 -13.31 2.54
N SER A 245 0.40 -14.03 3.47
CA SER A 245 0.96 -14.37 4.77
C SER A 245 1.54 -15.78 4.71
N LEU A 246 2.84 -15.93 4.97
CA LEU A 246 3.58 -17.18 4.96
C LEU A 246 4.30 -17.35 6.30
N ASP A 247 3.95 -18.38 7.06
CA ASP A 247 4.64 -18.72 8.32
C ASP A 247 4.77 -17.54 9.31
N GLY A 248 3.77 -16.65 9.33
CA GLY A 248 3.76 -15.43 10.16
C GLY A 248 4.43 -14.22 9.52
N GLU A 249 5.12 -14.37 8.40
CA GLU A 249 5.71 -13.28 7.62
C GLU A 249 4.76 -12.81 6.51
N VAL A 250 5.00 -11.61 5.99
CA VAL A 250 4.24 -11.03 4.88
C VAL A 250 5.16 -10.91 3.67
N ALA A 251 4.66 -11.31 2.51
CA ALA A 251 5.35 -11.17 1.24
C ALA A 251 4.42 -10.57 0.19
N ALA A 252 5.00 -9.83 -0.78
CA ALA A 252 4.30 -9.35 -1.95
C ALA A 252 4.91 -10.01 -3.20
N PHE A 253 4.07 -10.50 -4.10
CA PHE A 253 4.48 -11.29 -5.25
C PHE A 253 3.74 -10.85 -6.53
N ASP A 254 4.18 -11.37 -7.67
CA ASP A 254 3.63 -11.07 -9.00
C ASP A 254 3.86 -9.59 -9.42
N CYS A 255 5.11 -9.11 -9.18
CA CYS A 255 5.58 -7.83 -9.74
C CYS A 255 5.47 -7.83 -11.26
N ILE A 256 5.13 -6.68 -11.85
CA ILE A 256 5.08 -6.54 -13.32
C ILE A 256 6.48 -6.69 -13.91
N GLU A 257 6.72 -7.78 -14.63
CA GLU A 257 7.98 -8.06 -15.31
C GLU A 257 8.03 -7.57 -16.78
N PHE A 258 6.88 -7.59 -17.44
CA PHE A 258 6.80 -7.44 -18.90
C PHE A 258 6.90 -5.99 -19.41
N ASP A 259 6.58 -4.97 -18.58
CA ASP A 259 6.68 -3.56 -18.96
C ASP A 259 7.36 -2.72 -17.85
N PRO A 260 8.62 -2.29 -18.10
CA PRO A 260 9.32 -1.40 -17.18
C PRO A 260 8.55 -0.11 -16.85
N ALA A 261 7.76 0.44 -17.79
CA ALA A 261 7.04 1.68 -17.56
C ALA A 261 5.91 1.55 -16.50
N LEU A 262 5.43 0.33 -16.26
CA LEU A 262 4.41 0.05 -15.24
C LEU A 262 5.00 -0.18 -13.84
N ARG A 263 6.31 -0.46 -13.72
CA ARG A 263 6.97 -0.66 -12.43
C ARG A 263 7.96 0.45 -12.05
N TRP A 264 8.53 1.18 -13.03
CA TRP A 264 9.32 2.38 -12.77
C TRP A 264 8.40 3.58 -12.53
N ILE A 265 7.81 3.62 -11.35
CA ILE A 265 6.75 4.55 -10.95
C ILE A 265 7.13 5.29 -9.67
N ASP A 266 6.37 6.31 -9.31
CA ASP A 266 6.49 6.94 -8.01
C ASP A 266 6.10 5.92 -6.91
N MET A 267 6.91 5.81 -5.87
CA MET A 267 6.66 4.86 -4.78
C MET A 267 5.32 5.09 -4.07
N LEU A 268 4.76 6.31 -4.15
CA LEU A 268 3.40 6.59 -3.70
C LEU A 268 2.36 5.82 -4.53
N ASP A 269 2.56 5.70 -5.86
CA ASP A 269 1.60 4.99 -6.72
C ASP A 269 1.51 3.50 -6.38
N ASP A 270 2.61 2.93 -5.90
CA ASP A 270 2.67 1.53 -5.43
C ASP A 270 1.95 1.39 -4.07
N ALA A 271 2.25 2.27 -3.12
CA ALA A 271 1.56 2.30 -1.83
C ALA A 271 0.04 2.59 -1.99
N ALA A 272 -0.32 3.45 -2.93
CA ALA A 272 -1.72 3.79 -3.21
C ALA A 272 -2.56 2.60 -3.71
N PHE A 273 -1.95 1.57 -4.31
CA PHE A 273 -2.64 0.33 -4.64
C PHE A 273 -3.19 -0.37 -3.40
N VAL A 274 -2.38 -0.50 -2.36
CA VAL A 274 -2.79 -1.12 -1.09
C VAL A 274 -3.87 -0.29 -0.41
N VAL A 275 -3.69 1.04 -0.34
CA VAL A 275 -4.69 1.96 0.23
C VAL A 275 -6.02 1.85 -0.52
N MET A 276 -5.97 1.88 -1.84
CA MET A 276 -7.12 1.76 -2.73
C MET A 276 -7.89 0.46 -2.51
N ASP A 277 -7.18 -0.67 -2.44
CA ASP A 277 -7.82 -1.98 -2.38
C ASP A 277 -8.46 -2.25 -1.01
N PHE A 278 -7.82 -1.81 0.10
CA PHE A 278 -8.46 -1.76 1.41
C PHE A 278 -9.72 -0.88 1.42
N ALA A 279 -9.64 0.33 0.84
CA ALA A 279 -10.76 1.25 0.75
C ALA A 279 -11.92 0.66 -0.08
N ALA A 280 -11.62 0.00 -1.20
CA ALA A 280 -12.61 -0.69 -2.03
C ALA A 280 -13.31 -1.83 -1.29
N CYS A 281 -12.66 -2.43 -0.30
CA CYS A 281 -13.24 -3.45 0.57
C CYS A 281 -13.94 -2.86 1.82
N GLY A 282 -14.06 -1.52 1.94
CA GLY A 282 -14.68 -0.85 3.09
C GLY A 282 -13.81 -0.84 4.35
N ARG A 283 -12.51 -1.17 4.24
CA ARG A 283 -11.56 -1.25 5.35
C ARG A 283 -10.65 -0.01 5.38
N ASN A 284 -11.26 1.16 5.53
CA ASN A 284 -10.51 2.42 5.68
C ASN A 284 -9.59 2.43 6.91
N ASP A 285 -9.96 1.73 7.97
CA ASP A 285 -9.11 1.47 9.13
C ASP A 285 -7.76 0.85 8.73
N CYS A 286 -7.79 -0.24 7.96
CA CYS A 286 -6.59 -0.89 7.42
C CYS A 286 -5.85 0.00 6.42
N ALA A 287 -6.57 0.71 5.54
CA ALA A 287 -5.99 1.61 4.54
C ALA A 287 -5.13 2.70 5.19
N PHE A 288 -5.68 3.40 6.19
CA PHE A 288 -4.96 4.47 6.88
C PHE A 288 -3.93 3.94 7.89
N ARG A 289 -4.16 2.76 8.49
CA ARG A 289 -3.13 2.09 9.30
C ARG A 289 -1.90 1.75 8.46
N PHE A 290 -2.09 1.12 7.30
CA PHE A 290 -1.03 0.84 6.34
C PHE A 290 -0.31 2.13 5.89
N LEU A 291 -1.07 3.13 5.44
CA LEU A 291 -0.52 4.40 4.94
C LEU A 291 0.36 5.08 5.99
N ASN A 292 -0.10 5.18 7.23
CA ASN A 292 0.66 5.81 8.30
C ASN A 292 1.91 5.00 8.66
N GLY A 293 1.85 3.68 8.68
CA GLY A 293 3.03 2.83 8.87
C GLY A 293 4.07 3.02 7.77
N TRP A 294 3.63 3.10 6.52
CA TRP A 294 4.48 3.38 5.37
C TRP A 294 5.10 4.80 5.43
N LEU A 295 4.31 5.83 5.79
CA LEU A 295 4.78 7.20 5.99
C LEU A 295 5.77 7.31 7.16
N ASP A 296 5.52 6.62 8.26
CA ASP A 296 6.44 6.55 9.40
C ASP A 296 7.78 5.91 8.99
N ARG A 297 7.77 4.95 8.05
CA ARG A 297 8.99 4.30 7.56
C ARG A 297 9.74 5.13 6.54
N THR A 298 9.07 5.65 5.52
CA THR A 298 9.68 6.38 4.41
C THR A 298 9.88 7.88 4.68
N GLY A 299 9.06 8.48 5.53
CA GLY A 299 9.02 9.93 5.75
C GLY A 299 8.40 10.72 4.61
N ASP A 300 7.84 10.07 3.63
CA ASP A 300 7.35 10.69 2.39
C ASP A 300 5.98 11.40 2.54
N HIS A 301 5.83 12.19 3.60
CA HIS A 301 4.62 12.99 3.82
C HIS A 301 4.41 14.08 2.74
N GLY A 302 5.47 14.45 2.01
CA GLY A 302 5.39 15.35 0.86
C GLY A 302 4.57 14.82 -0.31
N SER A 303 4.31 13.50 -0.34
CA SER A 303 3.49 12.83 -1.36
C SER A 303 1.98 12.99 -1.14
N LEU A 304 1.53 13.31 0.07
CA LEU A 304 0.11 13.33 0.45
C LEU A 304 -0.81 14.15 -0.49
N PRO A 305 -0.39 15.30 -1.05
CA PRO A 305 -1.22 16.00 -2.03
C PRO A 305 -1.56 15.17 -3.28
N ALA A 306 -0.67 14.22 -3.67
CA ALA A 306 -0.89 13.37 -4.84
C ALA A 306 -1.59 12.04 -4.52
N LEU A 307 -1.82 11.71 -3.23
CA LEU A 307 -2.37 10.41 -2.84
C LEU A 307 -3.77 10.16 -3.43
N ARG A 308 -4.66 11.16 -3.42
CA ARG A 308 -6.01 10.99 -3.98
C ARG A 308 -5.97 10.64 -5.46
N PHE A 309 -5.15 11.36 -6.22
CA PHE A 309 -4.98 11.06 -7.65
C PHE A 309 -4.45 9.63 -7.86
N ALA A 310 -3.45 9.22 -7.09
CA ALA A 310 -2.89 7.88 -7.17
C ALA A 310 -3.94 6.80 -6.85
N VAL A 311 -4.74 6.97 -5.79
CA VAL A 311 -5.81 6.04 -5.41
C VAL A 311 -6.89 5.96 -6.49
N VAL A 312 -7.36 7.10 -7.01
CA VAL A 312 -8.35 7.17 -8.10
C VAL A 312 -7.82 6.44 -9.34
N TYR A 313 -6.58 6.75 -9.74
CA TYR A 313 -5.96 6.09 -10.89
C TYR A 313 -5.88 4.57 -10.72
N ARG A 314 -5.42 4.08 -9.56
CA ARG A 314 -5.34 2.63 -9.29
C ARG A 314 -6.72 1.97 -9.23
N ALA A 315 -7.72 2.65 -8.69
CA ALA A 315 -9.10 2.15 -8.70
C ALA A 315 -9.65 2.02 -10.14
N LEU A 316 -9.37 2.99 -11.01
CA LEU A 316 -9.76 2.92 -12.42
C LEU A 316 -9.04 1.78 -13.15
N VAL A 317 -7.74 1.57 -12.91
CA VAL A 317 -7.00 0.42 -13.46
C VAL A 317 -7.67 -0.90 -13.04
N ARG A 318 -8.00 -1.07 -11.76
CA ARG A 318 -8.67 -2.29 -11.28
C ARG A 318 -10.09 -2.43 -11.84
N ALA A 319 -10.86 -1.33 -11.92
CA ALA A 319 -12.18 -1.34 -12.54
C ALA A 319 -12.13 -1.80 -14.00
N GLN A 320 -11.17 -1.28 -14.78
CA GLN A 320 -10.94 -1.69 -16.17
C GLN A 320 -10.60 -3.18 -16.29
N VAL A 321 -9.66 -3.67 -15.49
CA VAL A 321 -9.25 -5.10 -15.50
C VAL A 321 -10.42 -6.01 -15.18
N GLU A 322 -11.21 -5.69 -14.15
CA GLU A 322 -12.38 -6.48 -13.77
C GLU A 322 -13.52 -6.38 -14.79
N HIS A 323 -13.68 -5.24 -15.44
CA HIS A 323 -14.65 -5.06 -16.53
C HIS A 323 -14.29 -5.92 -17.77
N LEU A 324 -13.01 -5.97 -18.14
CA LEU A 324 -12.51 -6.82 -19.21
C LEU A 324 -12.68 -8.31 -18.91
N ARG A 325 -12.59 -8.70 -17.62
CA ARG A 325 -12.85 -10.09 -17.20
C ARG A 325 -14.34 -10.45 -17.27
N SER A 326 -15.20 -9.51 -16.94
CA SER A 326 -16.65 -9.70 -16.96
C SER A 326 -17.36 -8.35 -17.10
N ALA A 327 -18.08 -8.14 -18.18
CA ALA A 327 -18.76 -6.88 -18.50
C ALA A 327 -19.73 -6.40 -17.38
N ASN A 328 -20.31 -7.33 -16.60
CA ASN A 328 -21.23 -7.02 -15.50
C ASN A 328 -20.61 -7.26 -14.12
N SER A 329 -19.31 -7.05 -13.98
CA SER A 329 -18.61 -7.30 -12.71
C SER A 329 -19.03 -6.32 -11.62
N ALA A 330 -19.64 -6.81 -10.55
CA ALA A 330 -19.91 -6.03 -9.34
C ALA A 330 -18.61 -5.49 -8.71
N THR A 331 -17.51 -6.22 -8.88
CA THR A 331 -16.17 -5.80 -8.43
C THR A 331 -15.67 -4.59 -9.23
N ALA A 332 -15.86 -4.58 -10.56
CA ALA A 332 -15.52 -3.44 -11.39
C ALA A 332 -16.29 -2.17 -10.95
N ARG A 333 -17.59 -2.32 -10.68
CA ARG A 333 -18.42 -1.21 -10.19
C ARG A 333 -17.97 -0.73 -8.81
N ARG A 334 -17.57 -1.63 -7.92
CA ARG A 334 -17.03 -1.28 -6.59
C ARG A 334 -15.75 -0.44 -6.69
N TYR A 335 -14.82 -0.79 -7.57
CA TYR A 335 -13.62 0.01 -7.82
C TYR A 335 -13.95 1.39 -8.41
N LEU A 336 -14.91 1.45 -9.34
CA LEU A 336 -15.38 2.75 -9.86
C LEU A 336 -15.99 3.62 -8.75
N GLN A 337 -16.79 3.06 -7.84
CA GLN A 337 -17.32 3.79 -6.68
C GLN A 337 -16.22 4.26 -5.74
N THR A 338 -15.18 3.47 -5.56
CA THR A 338 -13.99 3.88 -4.80
C THR A 338 -13.32 5.08 -5.45
N ALA A 339 -13.12 5.06 -6.78
CA ALA A 339 -12.59 6.20 -7.51
C ALA A 339 -13.45 7.45 -7.29
N LEU A 340 -14.77 7.36 -7.47
CA LEU A 340 -15.71 8.46 -7.26
C LEU A 340 -15.70 9.00 -5.81
N THR A 341 -15.53 8.14 -4.83
CA THR A 341 -15.44 8.55 -3.43
C THR A 341 -14.17 9.36 -3.17
N TRP A 342 -13.05 8.93 -3.72
CA TRP A 342 -11.76 9.59 -3.54
C TRP A 342 -11.57 10.87 -4.36
N THR A 343 -12.49 11.22 -5.29
CA THR A 343 -12.48 12.56 -5.91
C THR A 343 -12.92 13.65 -4.92
N ARG A 344 -13.58 13.30 -3.81
CA ARG A 344 -14.06 14.26 -2.83
C ARG A 344 -12.96 14.59 -1.82
N LEU A 345 -12.84 15.87 -1.47
CA LEU A 345 -12.01 16.28 -0.33
C LEU A 345 -12.64 15.74 0.97
N GLY A 346 -11.79 15.21 1.83
CA GLY A 346 -12.19 14.90 3.20
C GLY A 346 -12.37 16.16 4.05
N GLU A 347 -12.92 16.00 5.25
CA GLU A 347 -13.04 17.07 6.23
C GLU A 347 -11.72 17.19 7.01
N ALA A 348 -10.82 18.05 6.54
CA ALA A 348 -9.56 18.32 7.23
C ALA A 348 -9.85 18.87 8.64
N ARG A 349 -9.16 18.33 9.65
CA ARG A 349 -9.19 18.78 11.03
C ARG A 349 -7.88 18.48 11.73
N LEU A 350 -7.53 19.26 12.72
CA LEU A 350 -6.29 19.08 13.46
C LEU A 350 -6.58 18.55 14.86
N PHE A 351 -5.99 17.40 15.19
CA PHE A 351 -5.92 16.86 16.53
C PHE A 351 -4.50 17.00 17.08
N ILE A 352 -4.38 17.31 18.35
CA ILE A 352 -3.14 17.14 19.11
C ILE A 352 -3.38 16.16 20.24
N THR A 353 -2.40 15.31 20.57
CA THR A 353 -2.42 14.58 21.83
C THR A 353 -1.84 15.45 22.93
N HIS A 354 -2.33 15.30 24.18
CA HIS A 354 -1.77 15.95 25.36
C HIS A 354 -1.50 14.89 26.42
N GLY A 355 -0.37 15.00 27.13
CA GLY A 355 -0.07 14.11 28.26
C GLY A 355 1.39 13.66 28.34
N LEU A 356 1.77 13.17 29.50
CA LEU A 356 3.13 12.70 29.84
C LEU A 356 3.52 11.42 29.07
N PRO A 357 4.82 11.09 28.95
CA PRO A 357 5.25 9.79 28.44
C PRO A 357 4.59 8.64 29.21
N GLY A 358 4.12 7.61 28.50
CA GLY A 358 3.41 6.47 29.10
C GLY A 358 1.92 6.68 29.34
N SER A 359 1.33 7.88 29.10
CA SER A 359 -0.10 8.16 29.33
C SER A 359 -1.07 7.48 28.34
N GLY A 360 -0.57 6.83 27.26
CA GLY A 360 -1.42 6.14 26.28
C GLY A 360 -1.70 6.93 25.01
N LYS A 361 -1.01 8.05 24.76
CA LYS A 361 -1.19 8.89 23.56
C LYS A 361 -1.15 8.09 22.25
N THR A 362 -0.15 7.23 22.08
CA THR A 362 -0.01 6.42 20.87
C THR A 362 -1.19 5.46 20.65
N PHE A 363 -1.74 4.91 21.72
CA PHE A 363 -2.94 4.08 21.65
C PHE A 363 -4.17 4.90 21.26
N ALA A 364 -4.38 6.05 21.89
CA ALA A 364 -5.49 6.96 21.57
C ALA A 364 -5.38 7.49 20.12
N SER A 365 -4.17 7.90 19.70
CA SER A 365 -3.93 8.38 18.34
C SER A 365 -4.09 7.28 17.30
N GLN A 366 -3.78 6.01 17.63
CA GLN A 366 -4.00 4.88 16.73
C GLN A 366 -5.49 4.62 16.48
N ASN A 367 -6.30 4.58 17.56
CA ASN A 367 -7.74 4.41 17.44
C ASN A 367 -8.38 5.56 16.64
N LEU A 368 -7.99 6.79 16.91
CA LEU A 368 -8.51 7.97 16.23
C LEU A 368 -8.13 7.97 14.74
N LEU A 369 -6.89 7.57 14.40
CA LEU A 369 -6.42 7.43 13.03
C LEU A 369 -7.29 6.46 12.24
N GLU A 370 -7.59 5.29 12.80
CA GLU A 370 -8.39 4.24 12.15
C GLU A 370 -9.86 4.67 11.97
N GLN A 371 -10.41 5.38 12.95
CA GLN A 371 -11.80 5.86 12.91
C GLN A 371 -12.00 7.04 11.96
N GLN A 372 -11.04 7.98 11.92
CA GLN A 372 -11.16 9.23 11.16
C GLN A 372 -10.48 9.20 9.78
N GLY A 373 -9.74 8.15 9.46
CA GLY A 373 -8.89 8.16 8.26
C GLY A 373 -7.85 9.26 8.31
N ALA A 374 -7.16 9.40 9.45
CA ALA A 374 -6.26 10.52 9.71
C ALA A 374 -4.80 10.21 9.37
N ILE A 375 -4.02 11.24 9.07
CA ILE A 375 -2.56 11.19 8.99
C ILE A 375 -1.99 11.51 10.36
N ARG A 376 -1.26 10.57 10.95
CA ARG A 376 -0.60 10.72 12.24
C ARG A 376 0.85 11.12 12.08
N LEU A 377 1.25 12.20 12.74
CA LEU A 377 2.62 12.70 12.76
C LEU A 377 3.20 12.51 14.16
N ARG A 378 4.09 11.52 14.30
CA ARG A 378 4.69 11.14 15.59
C ARG A 378 5.95 11.96 15.87
N SER A 379 5.97 12.67 17.00
CA SER A 379 7.12 13.51 17.39
C SER A 379 8.42 12.71 17.53
N ASP A 380 8.37 11.48 18.05
CA ASP A 380 9.57 10.67 18.25
C ASP A 380 10.14 10.15 16.92
N VAL A 381 9.27 9.82 15.95
CA VAL A 381 9.70 9.44 14.57
C VAL A 381 10.30 10.65 13.83
N ALA A 382 9.62 11.80 13.87
CA ALA A 382 10.09 13.02 13.23
C ALA A 382 11.43 13.48 13.83
N ARG A 383 11.57 13.42 15.18
CA ARG A 383 12.80 13.75 15.89
C ARG A 383 13.96 12.87 15.43
N LYS A 384 13.80 11.55 15.44
CA LYS A 384 14.86 10.63 15.01
C LYS A 384 15.28 10.91 13.57
N ARG A 385 14.34 11.11 12.66
CA ARG A 385 14.63 11.44 11.25
C ARG A 385 15.41 12.75 11.09
N LEU A 386 15.09 13.79 11.87
CA LEU A 386 15.81 15.06 11.84
C LEU A 386 17.29 14.92 12.23
N PHE A 387 17.64 13.88 12.96
CA PHE A 387 19.02 13.57 13.37
C PHE A 387 19.63 12.39 12.56
N GLY A 388 19.03 12.01 11.43
CA GLY A 388 19.55 10.95 10.56
C GLY A 388 19.46 9.54 11.16
N LEU A 389 18.51 9.33 12.08
CA LEU A 389 18.28 8.05 12.74
C LEU A 389 17.07 7.34 12.12
N HIS A 390 17.15 6.02 12.02
CA HIS A 390 15.97 5.19 11.77
C HIS A 390 15.04 5.16 12.99
N MET A 391 13.78 4.84 12.75
CA MET A 391 12.71 4.90 13.75
C MET A 391 13.03 4.14 15.06
N LEU A 392 13.73 3.00 14.98
CA LEU A 392 14.07 2.15 16.13
C LEU A 392 15.55 2.28 16.58
N ASP A 393 16.35 3.15 15.97
CA ASP A 393 17.74 3.39 16.38
C ASP A 393 17.80 3.93 17.82
N ASN A 394 18.86 3.57 18.55
CA ASN A 394 19.14 4.10 19.87
C ASN A 394 19.99 5.38 19.75
N SER A 395 19.40 6.54 20.11
CA SER A 395 20.07 7.83 20.05
C SER A 395 21.21 7.98 21.05
N ARG A 396 21.07 7.36 22.21
CA ARG A 396 22.08 7.43 23.28
C ARG A 396 23.38 6.75 22.91
N SER A 397 23.31 5.65 22.16
CA SER A 397 24.50 4.97 21.64
C SER A 397 25.32 5.84 20.68
N LYS A 398 24.68 6.88 20.12
CA LYS A 398 25.30 7.86 19.19
C LYS A 398 25.62 9.21 19.87
N GLY A 399 25.44 9.31 21.20
CA GLY A 399 25.74 10.52 21.97
C GLY A 399 24.82 11.73 21.66
N LEU A 400 23.62 11.49 21.15
CA LEU A 400 22.68 12.55 20.75
C LEU A 400 21.66 12.86 21.85
N ASP A 401 21.53 14.13 22.25
CA ASP A 401 20.43 14.61 23.11
C ASP A 401 19.22 14.97 22.26
N LEU A 402 18.37 13.98 22.04
CA LEU A 402 17.13 14.18 21.29
C LEU A 402 16.04 14.94 22.09
N TYR A 403 16.18 15.09 23.40
CA TYR A 403 15.18 15.72 24.26
C TYR A 403 15.58 17.12 24.76
N GLY A 404 16.68 17.67 24.26
CA GLY A 404 17.09 19.05 24.52
C GLY A 404 16.12 20.07 23.91
N ALA A 405 16.22 21.33 24.34
CA ALA A 405 15.32 22.39 23.92
C ALA A 405 15.36 22.65 22.42
N ASP A 406 16.58 22.68 21.81
CA ASP A 406 16.75 22.88 20.37
C ASP A 406 16.14 21.73 19.55
N ALA A 407 16.46 20.48 19.92
CA ALA A 407 15.91 19.31 19.25
C ALA A 407 14.36 19.28 19.32
N THR A 408 13.82 19.66 20.47
CA THR A 408 12.37 19.77 20.67
C THR A 408 11.78 20.87 19.77
N GLY A 409 12.35 22.05 19.75
CA GLY A 409 11.89 23.17 18.90
C GLY A 409 11.89 22.80 17.40
N ARG A 410 12.99 22.19 16.92
CA ARG A 410 13.10 21.71 15.53
C ARG A 410 12.06 20.63 15.22
N THR A 411 11.80 19.72 16.15
CA THR A 411 10.79 18.66 16.00
C THR A 411 9.39 19.25 15.83
N TYR A 412 8.97 20.15 16.71
CA TYR A 412 7.64 20.78 16.62
C TYR A 412 7.49 21.61 15.35
N LYS A 413 8.54 22.37 14.96
CA LYS A 413 8.55 23.11 13.68
C LYS A 413 8.30 22.16 12.50
N GLN A 414 9.00 21.01 12.47
CA GLN A 414 8.83 20.01 11.42
C GLN A 414 7.41 19.40 11.42
N LEU A 415 6.87 19.09 12.61
CA LEU A 415 5.50 18.58 12.73
C LEU A 415 4.48 19.56 12.14
N PHE A 416 4.59 20.87 12.46
CA PHE A 416 3.67 21.89 11.93
C PHE A 416 3.81 22.08 10.42
N VAL A 417 5.01 22.04 9.87
CA VAL A 417 5.25 22.10 8.42
C VAL A 417 4.57 20.91 7.73
N THR A 418 4.77 19.71 8.24
CA THR A 418 4.19 18.48 7.69
C THR A 418 2.66 18.45 7.85
N ALA A 419 2.15 18.88 9.01
CA ALA A 419 0.72 18.99 9.25
C ALA A 419 0.03 19.93 8.25
N ARG A 420 0.66 21.06 7.94
CA ARG A 420 0.15 22.02 6.94
C ARG A 420 0.01 21.39 5.57
N ILE A 421 0.94 20.54 5.15
CA ILE A 421 0.87 19.80 3.87
C ILE A 421 -0.35 18.86 3.87
N ALA A 422 -0.49 18.04 4.91
CA ALA A 422 -1.57 17.06 4.99
C ALA A 422 -2.96 17.71 5.13
N LEU A 423 -3.09 18.77 5.96
CA LEU A 423 -4.33 19.51 6.13
C LEU A 423 -4.78 20.20 4.83
N ARG A 424 -3.86 20.82 4.09
CA ARG A 424 -4.15 21.42 2.78
C ARG A 424 -4.54 20.40 1.73
N ALA A 425 -4.04 19.17 1.86
CA ALA A 425 -4.44 18.05 1.01
C ALA A 425 -5.80 17.44 1.40
N GLY A 426 -6.47 17.99 2.43
CA GLY A 426 -7.82 17.60 2.85
C GLY A 426 -7.87 16.46 3.86
N TYR A 427 -6.74 16.06 4.47
CA TYR A 427 -6.73 14.97 5.46
C TYR A 427 -6.89 15.48 6.89
N PRO A 428 -7.64 14.76 7.75
CA PRO A 428 -7.52 14.91 9.18
C PRO A 428 -6.09 14.62 9.61
N VAL A 429 -5.54 15.38 10.56
CA VAL A 429 -4.16 15.24 11.04
C VAL A 429 -4.13 15.08 12.55
N ILE A 430 -3.33 14.15 13.04
CA ILE A 430 -3.05 13.93 14.46
C ILE A 430 -1.57 14.24 14.71
N LEU A 431 -1.28 15.27 15.51
CA LEU A 431 0.06 15.52 16.04
C LEU A 431 0.24 14.68 17.30
N ASP A 432 0.89 13.52 17.19
CA ASP A 432 1.17 12.61 18.32
C ASP A 432 2.47 13.06 19.00
N ALA A 433 2.30 13.98 19.97
CA ALA A 433 3.37 14.55 20.79
C ALA A 433 2.86 14.86 22.20
N ALA A 434 3.73 15.28 23.08
CA ALA A 434 3.37 15.53 24.49
C ALA A 434 2.50 16.78 24.68
N PHE A 435 2.74 17.87 23.95
CA PHE A 435 2.04 19.16 24.01
C PHE A 435 1.83 19.68 25.44
N LEU A 436 2.85 19.54 26.28
CA LEU A 436 2.78 19.87 27.69
C LEU A 436 2.81 21.38 27.97
N ARG A 437 3.38 22.16 27.05
CA ARG A 437 3.47 23.61 27.18
C ARG A 437 2.32 24.30 26.46
N ARG A 438 1.74 25.31 27.12
CA ARG A 438 0.67 26.13 26.53
C ARG A 438 1.10 26.76 25.20
N ALA A 439 2.34 27.22 25.09
CA ALA A 439 2.88 27.81 23.86
C ALA A 439 2.82 26.83 22.67
N GLU A 440 3.12 25.55 22.87
CA GLU A 440 3.05 24.51 21.85
C GLU A 440 1.59 24.28 21.38
N ARG A 441 0.65 24.21 22.32
CA ARG A 441 -0.78 24.06 22.05
C ARG A 441 -1.36 25.27 21.33
N THR A 442 -0.95 26.48 21.73
CA THR A 442 -1.33 27.73 21.07
C THR A 442 -0.86 27.76 19.60
N GLN A 443 0.38 27.30 19.34
CA GLN A 443 0.88 27.21 17.97
C GLN A 443 0.05 26.24 17.11
N ALA A 444 -0.32 25.08 17.67
CA ALA A 444 -1.18 24.11 16.98
C ALA A 444 -2.57 24.69 16.68
N HIS A 445 -3.19 25.35 17.67
CA HIS A 445 -4.48 26.03 17.48
C HIS A 445 -4.39 27.16 16.46
N THR A 446 -3.29 27.92 16.47
CA THR A 446 -3.04 28.98 15.46
C THR A 446 -2.97 28.40 14.04
N LEU A 447 -2.24 27.26 13.87
CA LEU A 447 -2.19 26.56 12.60
C LEU A 447 -3.60 26.15 12.10
N ALA A 448 -4.42 25.59 12.99
CA ALA A 448 -5.80 25.20 12.64
C ALA A 448 -6.64 26.43 12.22
N ARG A 449 -6.54 27.54 12.95
CA ARG A 449 -7.22 28.80 12.62
C ARG A 449 -6.77 29.39 11.28
N GLU A 450 -5.47 29.41 11.01
CA GLU A 450 -4.91 29.90 9.74
C GLU A 450 -5.43 29.10 8.52
N LEU A 451 -5.69 27.81 8.73
CA LEU A 451 -6.18 26.91 7.68
C LEU A 451 -7.71 26.79 7.66
N GLY A 452 -8.41 27.40 8.62
CA GLY A 452 -9.86 27.35 8.72
C GLY A 452 -10.39 25.93 9.05
N VAL A 453 -9.60 25.11 9.76
CA VAL A 453 -9.98 23.72 10.10
C VAL A 453 -10.34 23.58 11.59
N PRO A 454 -11.26 22.66 11.97
CA PRO A 454 -11.55 22.34 13.37
C PRO A 454 -10.30 21.87 14.11
N PHE A 455 -10.23 22.23 15.40
CA PHE A 455 -9.15 21.86 16.32
C PHE A 455 -9.68 21.06 17.50
N SER A 456 -8.94 20.02 17.93
CA SER A 456 -9.28 19.22 19.11
C SER A 456 -8.04 18.74 19.86
N ILE A 457 -8.18 18.58 21.18
CA ILE A 457 -7.13 18.06 22.08
C ILE A 457 -7.56 16.67 22.58
N VAL A 458 -6.75 15.67 22.31
CA VAL A 458 -6.89 14.30 22.86
C VAL A 458 -6.10 14.24 24.15
N ASP A 459 -6.77 14.46 25.27
CA ASP A 459 -6.16 14.49 26.59
C ASP A 459 -5.99 13.08 27.14
N CYS A 460 -4.74 12.71 27.44
CA CYS A 460 -4.34 11.38 27.90
C CYS A 460 -3.68 11.48 29.27
N GLU A 461 -4.37 11.02 30.28
CA GLU A 461 -3.89 11.01 31.65
C GLU A 461 -3.75 9.59 32.23
N ALA A 462 -2.76 9.38 33.06
CA ALA A 462 -2.61 8.16 33.85
C ALA A 462 -1.87 8.46 35.15
N PRO A 463 -2.15 7.72 36.24
CA PRO A 463 -1.42 7.86 37.50
C PRO A 463 0.08 7.63 37.37
N LEU A 464 0.91 8.35 38.09
CA LEU A 464 2.38 8.29 38.00
C LEU A 464 2.94 6.85 38.10
N PRO A 465 2.47 5.97 39.00
CA PRO A 465 2.95 4.58 39.05
C PRO A 465 2.68 3.83 37.74
N VAL A 466 1.55 4.10 37.08
CA VAL A 466 1.20 3.47 35.77
C VAL A 466 2.12 3.98 34.67
N LEU A 467 2.43 5.28 34.65
CA LEU A 467 3.37 5.86 33.69
C LEU A 467 4.74 5.19 33.81
N GLN A 468 5.27 5.10 35.04
CA GLN A 468 6.57 4.48 35.33
C GLN A 468 6.59 3.00 34.92
N ALA A 469 5.57 2.23 35.29
CA ALA A 469 5.46 0.81 34.92
C ALA A 469 5.44 0.61 33.39
N ARG A 470 4.66 1.42 32.67
CA ARG A 470 4.59 1.37 31.20
C ARG A 470 5.92 1.73 30.51
N LEU A 471 6.66 2.72 31.06
CA LEU A 471 7.98 3.09 30.52
C LEU A 471 9.01 1.97 30.69
N LEU A 472 9.01 1.30 31.86
CA LEU A 472 9.90 0.16 32.13
C LEU A 472 9.58 -1.06 31.25
N ALA A 473 8.30 -1.32 30.96
CA ALA A 473 7.85 -2.43 30.13
C ALA A 473 8.01 -2.18 28.61
N ARG A 474 8.28 -0.94 28.20
CA ARG A 474 8.34 -0.55 26.79
C ARG A 474 9.44 -1.29 26.02
N ARG A 475 9.10 -1.87 24.85
CA ARG A 475 10.01 -2.51 23.92
C ARG A 475 9.58 -2.18 22.50
N GLY A 476 10.54 -2.00 21.57
CA GLY A 476 10.27 -1.78 20.14
C GLY A 476 9.48 -0.50 19.81
N ASP A 477 9.57 0.54 20.65
CA ASP A 477 8.88 1.82 20.44
C ASP A 477 9.90 2.89 19.99
N PRO A 478 9.56 3.78 19.05
CA PRO A 478 10.39 4.91 18.65
C PRO A 478 10.75 5.87 19.79
N SER A 479 9.90 5.97 20.81
CA SER A 479 10.14 6.83 21.98
C SER A 479 11.19 6.23 22.92
N GLU A 480 12.21 7.02 23.23
CA GLU A 480 13.27 6.66 24.19
C GLU A 480 13.07 7.36 25.56
N ALA A 481 11.88 7.95 25.80
CA ALA A 481 11.60 8.60 27.08
C ALA A 481 11.64 7.57 28.22
N ASP A 482 12.50 7.80 29.20
CA ASP A 482 12.65 7.02 30.44
C ASP A 482 12.12 7.79 31.67
N ALA A 483 12.39 7.26 32.86
CA ALA A 483 11.98 7.88 34.12
C ALA A 483 12.57 9.29 34.29
N THR A 484 13.82 9.52 33.86
CA THR A 484 14.47 10.84 33.95
C THR A 484 13.80 11.86 33.04
N VAL A 485 13.49 11.47 31.82
CA VAL A 485 12.75 12.30 30.87
C VAL A 485 11.33 12.57 31.38
N LEU A 486 10.67 11.56 31.98
CA LEU A 486 9.34 11.71 32.59
C LEU A 486 9.34 12.80 33.68
N GLU A 487 10.26 12.75 34.63
CA GLU A 487 10.32 13.73 35.71
C GLU A 487 10.61 15.14 35.20
N ARG A 488 11.54 15.28 34.24
CA ARG A 488 11.81 16.57 33.61
C ARG A 488 10.59 17.14 32.89
N LEU A 489 9.88 16.31 32.13
CA LEU A 489 8.69 16.74 31.39
C LEU A 489 7.52 17.06 32.35
N ARG A 490 7.39 16.32 33.44
CA ARG A 490 6.40 16.59 34.48
C ARG A 490 6.61 17.96 35.12
N ALA A 491 7.86 18.33 35.39
CA ALA A 491 8.19 19.65 35.96
C ALA A 491 7.91 20.82 35.00
N LEU A 492 7.85 20.55 33.67
CA LEU A 492 7.57 21.54 32.64
C LEU A 492 6.11 21.54 32.20
N ALA A 493 5.29 20.62 32.69
CA ALA A 493 3.90 20.46 32.26
C ALA A 493 3.03 21.61 32.78
N GLU A 494 2.32 22.23 31.89
CA GLU A 494 1.32 23.27 32.14
C GLU A 494 -0.08 22.67 31.91
N PRO A 495 -0.97 22.69 32.95
CA PRO A 495 -2.32 22.12 32.80
C PRO A 495 -3.10 22.84 31.72
N LEU A 496 -4.12 22.14 31.18
CA LEU A 496 -5.05 22.75 30.23
C LEU A 496 -5.80 23.90 30.87
N THR A 497 -5.86 25.03 30.18
CA THR A 497 -6.63 26.21 30.66
C THR A 497 -8.13 25.98 30.44
N ARG A 498 -8.96 26.81 31.12
CA ARG A 498 -10.41 26.74 30.98
C ARG A 498 -10.88 26.88 29.52
N ASP A 499 -10.21 27.72 28.75
CA ASP A 499 -10.53 27.92 27.33
C ASP A 499 -10.12 26.70 26.47
N GLU A 500 -9.00 26.04 26.82
CA GLU A 500 -8.54 24.84 26.13
C GLU A 500 -9.41 23.62 26.41
N LEU A 501 -10.08 23.55 27.56
CA LEU A 501 -11.02 22.49 27.91
C LEU A 501 -12.20 22.40 26.91
N ALA A 502 -12.57 23.50 26.27
CA ALA A 502 -13.60 23.53 25.22
C ALA A 502 -13.21 22.74 23.95
N PHE A 503 -11.91 22.51 23.75
CA PHE A 503 -11.38 21.76 22.60
C PHE A 503 -11.08 20.31 22.93
N VAL A 504 -11.29 19.85 24.17
CA VAL A 504 -10.99 18.47 24.56
C VAL A 504 -11.96 17.52 23.84
N HIS A 505 -11.40 16.54 23.13
CA HIS A 505 -12.17 15.55 22.39
C HIS A 505 -13.02 14.68 23.35
N PRO A 506 -14.32 14.46 23.07
CA PRO A 506 -15.22 13.79 24.02
C PRO A 506 -14.89 12.31 24.28
N ASP A 507 -14.18 11.64 23.40
CA ASP A 507 -13.76 10.24 23.60
C ASP A 507 -12.61 10.14 24.63
N ARG A 508 -12.95 10.37 25.90
CA ARG A 508 -12.14 9.97 27.05
C ARG A 508 -12.36 8.48 27.31
N ARG A 509 -11.60 7.60 26.64
CA ARG A 509 -11.46 6.22 27.13
C ARG A 509 -9.98 5.91 27.32
N PRO A 510 -9.62 5.50 28.55
CA PRO A 510 -8.26 5.12 28.91
C PRO A 510 -7.82 3.85 28.18
#